data_3d5338049dd0cb2fd435305393815cce
#
_entry.id   3d5338049dd0cb2fd435305393815cce
#
_cell.length_a   1.000
_cell.length_b   1.000
_cell.length_c   1.000
_cell.angle_alpha   90.00
_cell.angle_beta   90.00
_cell.angle_gamma   90.00
#
_symmetry.space_group_name_H-M   'P 1'
#
loop_
_entity.id
_entity.type
_entity.pdbx_description
1 polymer ?
#
loop_
_entity_poly.entity_id
_entity_poly.type
_entity_poly.pdbx_seq_one_letter_code
_entity_poly.pdbx_strand_id
1 'polypeptide(L)'
;MRRFLTLLAAASAPTLMDGASAPPDTRRHAICILYPDNSTVRGMVSFSQDSITSPTKIACSVRGLNPNGKHGIHIHQFGDLSEGCATAGPHFNPHNKKHGGPFSEERHVGDLGNLTSDPFGSAYLCFADKQVSLYGEHSILGRSVVVHAKEDDLGRTDHPDSKTTGNSGARVACGVIGLSKDFKIVPPFSD
;
A
#
# COMPACT_ATOMS: atom_id res chain seq x y z
N MET A 1 -53.52 70.51 7.40
CA MET A 1 -52.08 70.23 7.57
C MET A 1 -51.88 68.73 7.86
N ARG A 2 -51.47 67.94 6.87
CA ARG A 2 -51.14 66.49 7.03
C ARG A 2 -49.60 66.37 6.99
N ARG A 3 -49.02 65.88 8.08
CA ARG A 3 -47.57 65.58 8.15
C ARG A 3 -47.37 64.18 7.61
N PHE A 4 -46.57 64.08 6.57
CA PHE A 4 -46.08 62.80 6.06
C PHE A 4 -44.87 62.40 6.90
N LEU A 5 -44.95 61.22 7.53
CA LEU A 5 -43.85 60.58 8.25
C LEU A 5 -43.15 59.63 7.28
N THR A 6 -41.93 59.99 6.89
CA THR A 6 -41.09 59.16 6.00
C THR A 6 -40.39 58.13 6.85
N LEU A 7 -40.72 56.85 6.63
CA LEU A 7 -40.04 55.69 7.30
C LEU A 7 -38.79 55.37 6.51
N LEU A 8 -37.61 55.61 7.12
CA LEU A 8 -36.33 55.13 6.57
C LEU A 8 -36.17 53.63 6.89
N ALA A 9 -36.19 52.80 5.89
CA ALA A 9 -35.83 51.38 6.03
C ALA A 9 -34.32 51.23 5.98
N ALA A 10 -33.71 50.83 7.06
CA ALA A 10 -32.31 50.43 7.08
C ALA A 10 -32.12 49.05 6.48
N ALA A 11 -31.48 49.00 5.31
CA ALA A 11 -31.07 47.74 4.68
C ALA A 11 -29.86 47.19 5.41
N SER A 12 -30.01 46.07 6.10
CA SER A 12 -28.87 45.30 6.67
C SER A 12 -28.15 44.61 5.51
N ALA A 13 -26.86 44.91 5.34
CA ALA A 13 -26.00 44.22 4.39
C ALA A 13 -25.81 42.75 4.85
N PRO A 14 -25.79 41.77 3.92
CA PRO A 14 -25.49 40.40 4.28
C PRO A 14 -24.06 40.30 4.74
N THR A 15 -23.87 39.81 5.96
CA THR A 15 -22.55 39.40 6.50
C THR A 15 -22.01 38.29 5.63
N LEU A 16 -20.90 38.52 4.92
CA LEU A 16 -20.16 37.49 4.22
C LEU A 16 -19.73 36.46 5.26
N MET A 17 -20.25 35.23 5.14
CA MET A 17 -19.77 34.11 5.91
C MET A 17 -18.30 33.92 5.60
N ASP A 18 -17.46 34.09 6.63
CA ASP A 18 -16.02 33.80 6.56
C ASP A 18 -15.82 32.41 5.99
N GLY A 19 -14.94 32.33 4.99
CA GLY A 19 -14.64 31.10 4.28
C GLY A 19 -14.24 29.99 5.24
N ALA A 20 -15.08 28.95 5.32
CA ALA A 20 -14.73 27.72 5.98
C ALA A 20 -13.41 27.22 5.35
N SER A 21 -12.33 27.22 6.12
CA SER A 21 -11.07 26.63 5.70
C SER A 21 -11.34 25.19 5.27
N ALA A 22 -10.81 24.79 4.11
CA ALA A 22 -10.90 23.39 3.68
C ALA A 22 -10.46 22.47 4.83
N PRO A 23 -11.15 21.34 5.07
CA PRO A 23 -10.74 20.43 6.11
C PRO A 23 -9.27 20.03 5.89
N PRO A 24 -8.49 19.81 6.96
CA PRO A 24 -7.09 19.45 6.84
C PRO A 24 -6.95 18.22 5.95
N ASP A 25 -6.00 18.23 5.02
CA ASP A 25 -5.69 17.06 4.18
C ASP A 25 -5.22 15.92 5.09
N THR A 26 -6.10 14.95 5.29
CA THR A 26 -5.81 13.76 6.11
C THR A 26 -5.12 12.66 5.31
N ARG A 27 -4.89 12.88 4.01
CA ARG A 27 -4.25 11.90 3.13
C ARG A 27 -2.85 11.54 3.60
N ARG A 28 -2.56 10.25 3.60
CA ARG A 28 -1.21 9.72 3.87
C ARG A 28 -0.65 9.02 2.66
N HIS A 29 0.64 9.22 2.46
CA HIS A 29 1.43 8.53 1.46
C HIS A 29 2.59 7.81 2.13
N ALA A 30 2.92 6.63 1.60
CA ALA A 30 4.09 5.88 2.03
C ALA A 30 4.80 5.28 0.82
N ILE A 31 6.06 4.96 1.00
CA ILE A 31 6.93 4.41 -0.02
C ILE A 31 7.83 3.32 0.60
N CYS A 32 8.09 2.28 -0.17
CA CYS A 32 9.08 1.27 0.12
C CYS A 32 10.02 1.16 -1.08
N ILE A 33 11.31 1.38 -0.87
CA ILE A 33 12.34 1.10 -1.87
C ILE A 33 12.84 -0.30 -1.63
N LEU A 34 12.70 -1.16 -2.64
CA LEU A 34 13.13 -2.56 -2.59
C LEU A 34 14.60 -2.67 -3.00
N TYR A 35 15.39 -3.23 -2.10
CA TYR A 35 16.79 -3.54 -2.31
C TYR A 35 16.97 -5.05 -2.53
N PRO A 36 17.93 -5.46 -3.39
CA PRO A 36 18.24 -6.87 -3.60
C PRO A 36 18.68 -7.58 -2.32
N ASP A 37 18.26 -8.84 -2.15
CA ASP A 37 18.78 -9.77 -1.16
C ASP A 37 19.25 -11.04 -1.87
N ASN A 38 20.55 -11.18 -2.06
CA ASN A 38 21.18 -12.23 -2.87
C ASN A 38 20.57 -12.39 -4.28
N SER A 39 20.18 -11.29 -4.90
CA SER A 39 19.48 -11.25 -6.19
C SER A 39 19.80 -9.97 -6.98
N THR A 40 19.14 -9.79 -8.12
CA THR A 40 19.15 -8.52 -8.89
C THR A 40 17.84 -7.75 -8.75
N VAL A 41 16.88 -8.29 -7.99
CA VAL A 41 15.53 -7.74 -7.89
C VAL A 41 15.54 -6.42 -7.12
N ARG A 42 14.97 -5.39 -7.71
CA ARG A 42 14.85 -4.04 -7.11
C ARG A 42 13.60 -3.35 -7.61
N GLY A 43 13.13 -2.37 -6.87
CA GLY A 43 11.93 -1.66 -7.27
C GLY A 43 11.42 -0.71 -6.21
N MET A 44 10.15 -0.39 -6.34
CA MET A 44 9.47 0.51 -5.43
C MET A 44 8.01 0.09 -5.27
N VAL A 45 7.50 0.24 -4.07
CA VAL A 45 6.06 0.13 -3.76
C VAL A 45 5.61 1.43 -3.12
N SER A 46 4.56 2.03 -3.68
CA SER A 46 3.93 3.25 -3.16
C SER A 46 2.55 2.94 -2.61
N PHE A 47 2.20 3.63 -1.56
CA PHE A 47 0.90 3.52 -0.88
C PHE A 47 0.28 4.91 -0.74
N SER A 48 -1.04 5.01 -0.94
CA SER A 48 -1.81 6.24 -0.70
C SER A 48 -3.16 5.89 -0.10
N GLN A 49 -3.50 6.57 0.99
CA GLN A 49 -4.79 6.40 1.66
C GLN A 49 -5.37 7.79 1.98
N ASP A 50 -6.56 8.08 1.44
CA ASP A 50 -7.17 9.40 1.54
C ASP A 50 -7.69 9.69 2.97
N SER A 51 -8.15 8.66 3.68
CA SER A 51 -8.61 8.73 5.08
C SER A 51 -8.49 7.37 5.74
N ILE A 52 -8.68 7.30 7.06
CA ILE A 52 -8.62 6.04 7.82
C ILE A 52 -9.65 4.98 7.34
N THR A 53 -10.76 5.40 6.73
CA THR A 53 -11.81 4.51 6.23
C THR A 53 -11.71 4.22 4.72
N SER A 54 -10.84 4.93 4.01
CA SER A 54 -10.65 4.73 2.57
C SER A 54 -9.77 3.50 2.30
N PRO A 55 -10.00 2.77 1.20
CA PRO A 55 -9.05 1.76 0.74
C PRO A 55 -7.68 2.37 0.45
N THR A 56 -6.62 1.62 0.72
CA THR A 56 -5.25 2.02 0.39
C THR A 56 -4.95 1.69 -1.07
N LYS A 57 -4.60 2.69 -1.87
CA LYS A 57 -4.08 2.52 -3.23
C LYS A 57 -2.63 2.05 -3.13
N ILE A 58 -2.30 0.99 -3.83
CA ILE A 58 -0.97 0.38 -3.87
C ILE A 58 -0.50 0.37 -5.32
N ALA A 59 0.69 0.90 -5.58
CA ALA A 59 1.35 0.83 -6.88
C ALA A 59 2.75 0.27 -6.69
N CYS A 60 3.11 -0.73 -7.48
CA CYS A 60 4.37 -1.44 -7.39
C CYS A 60 5.03 -1.50 -8.77
N SER A 61 6.33 -1.22 -8.83
CA SER A 61 7.17 -1.37 -10.02
C SER A 61 8.46 -2.07 -9.63
N VAL A 62 8.71 -3.24 -10.19
CA VAL A 62 9.85 -4.11 -9.86
C VAL A 62 10.52 -4.60 -11.12
N ARG A 63 11.85 -4.73 -11.08
CA ARG A 63 12.67 -5.27 -12.17
C ARG A 63 13.70 -6.27 -11.65
N GLY A 64 14.29 -7.04 -12.56
CA GLY A 64 15.29 -8.07 -12.23
C GLY A 64 14.64 -9.38 -11.75
N LEU A 65 13.34 -9.55 -11.97
CA LEU A 65 12.60 -10.78 -11.75
C LEU A 65 12.93 -11.83 -12.82
N ASN A 66 12.60 -13.10 -12.55
CA ASN A 66 12.66 -14.10 -13.62
C ASN A 66 11.63 -13.75 -14.71
N PRO A 67 12.03 -13.70 -16.00
CA PRO A 67 11.13 -13.37 -17.09
C PRO A 67 9.93 -14.30 -17.19
N ASN A 68 8.77 -13.73 -17.56
CA ASN A 68 7.50 -14.46 -17.75
C ASN A 68 7.08 -15.29 -16.54
N GLY A 69 7.50 -14.89 -15.33
CA GLY A 69 7.22 -15.57 -14.07
C GLY A 69 6.17 -14.86 -13.22
N LYS A 70 5.81 -15.54 -12.15
CA LYS A 70 5.03 -14.94 -11.06
C LYS A 70 5.86 -14.98 -9.78
N HIS A 71 5.72 -13.94 -8.97
CA HIS A 71 6.51 -13.74 -7.77
C HIS A 71 5.62 -13.21 -6.65
N GLY A 72 5.54 -13.93 -5.54
CA GLY A 72 4.80 -13.47 -4.36
C GLY A 72 5.34 -12.13 -3.88
N ILE A 73 4.44 -11.25 -3.46
CA ILE A 73 4.76 -9.98 -2.81
C ILE A 73 3.90 -9.81 -1.57
N HIS A 74 4.55 -9.53 -0.43
CA HIS A 74 3.85 -9.45 0.86
C HIS A 74 4.38 -8.31 1.72
N ILE A 75 3.52 -7.80 2.61
CA ILE A 75 3.96 -6.96 3.73
C ILE A 75 4.29 -7.89 4.88
N HIS A 76 5.52 -7.79 5.40
CA HIS A 76 6.02 -8.56 6.53
C HIS A 76 5.89 -7.78 7.83
N GLN A 77 5.95 -8.51 8.96
CA GLN A 77 5.64 -7.99 10.29
C GLN A 77 6.59 -6.89 10.75
N PHE A 78 7.89 -7.01 10.44
CA PHE A 78 8.90 -6.09 10.93
C PHE A 78 9.55 -5.30 9.79
N GLY A 79 10.00 -4.08 10.10
CA GLY A 79 10.90 -3.30 9.26
C GLY A 79 12.36 -3.55 9.57
N ASP A 80 12.65 -4.59 10.38
CA ASP A 80 14.01 -5.02 10.67
C ASP A 80 14.60 -5.73 9.45
N LEU A 81 15.64 -5.18 8.89
CA LEU A 81 16.38 -5.70 7.75
C LEU A 81 17.89 -5.79 8.08
N SER A 82 18.24 -5.91 9.36
CA SER A 82 19.62 -5.95 9.83
C SER A 82 20.40 -7.16 9.29
N GLU A 83 19.71 -8.26 8.98
CA GLU A 83 20.26 -9.45 8.33
C GLU A 83 19.56 -9.70 6.97
N GLY A 84 19.43 -8.66 6.16
CA GLY A 84 18.68 -8.70 4.90
C GLY A 84 17.20 -8.95 5.11
N CYS A 85 16.56 -9.65 4.18
CA CYS A 85 15.12 -9.93 4.28
C CYS A 85 14.77 -10.99 5.34
N ALA A 86 15.74 -11.68 5.92
CA ALA A 86 15.49 -12.75 6.89
C ALA A 86 14.82 -12.23 8.17
N THR A 87 15.23 -11.06 8.66
CA THR A 87 14.73 -10.45 9.90
C THR A 87 13.39 -9.74 9.77
N ALA A 88 12.83 -9.64 8.56
CA ALA A 88 11.50 -9.04 8.33
C ALA A 88 10.33 -9.78 9.03
N GLY A 89 10.58 -10.98 9.56
CA GLY A 89 9.57 -11.80 10.23
C GLY A 89 8.59 -12.50 9.27
N PRO A 90 7.43 -12.97 9.75
CA PRO A 90 6.38 -13.57 8.93
C PRO A 90 5.55 -12.49 8.20
N HIS A 91 4.57 -12.91 7.40
CA HIS A 91 3.57 -11.99 6.83
C HIS A 91 2.85 -11.21 7.94
N PHE A 92 2.56 -9.94 7.69
CA PHE A 92 1.82 -9.12 8.64
C PHE A 92 0.39 -9.63 8.81
N ASN A 93 0.11 -10.25 9.95
CA ASN A 93 -1.15 -10.96 10.24
C ASN A 93 -1.71 -10.56 11.62
N PRO A 94 -2.21 -9.33 11.80
CA PRO A 94 -2.73 -8.88 13.10
C PRO A 94 -4.02 -9.58 13.52
N HIS A 95 -4.72 -10.23 12.59
CA HIS A 95 -6.01 -10.89 12.84
C HIS A 95 -5.90 -12.41 12.95
N ASN A 96 -4.69 -12.96 12.95
CA ASN A 96 -4.42 -14.40 13.08
C ASN A 96 -5.22 -15.26 12.09
N LYS A 97 -5.30 -14.81 10.85
CA LYS A 97 -5.95 -15.52 9.74
C LYS A 97 -4.98 -16.45 9.02
N LYS A 98 -5.51 -17.34 8.17
CA LYS A 98 -4.69 -18.12 7.25
C LYS A 98 -4.27 -17.27 6.05
N HIS A 99 -3.19 -17.67 5.39
CA HIS A 99 -2.74 -17.06 4.15
C HIS A 99 -3.79 -17.19 3.04
N GLY A 100 -3.90 -16.14 2.21
CA GLY A 100 -4.82 -16.11 1.09
C GLY A 100 -4.46 -15.09 0.02
N GLY A 101 -5.25 -15.01 -1.04
CA GLY A 101 -5.05 -14.00 -2.09
C GLY A 101 -5.55 -12.61 -1.66
N PRO A 102 -5.14 -11.53 -2.37
CA PRO A 102 -5.44 -10.14 -1.99
C PRO A 102 -6.94 -9.80 -1.96
N PHE A 103 -7.77 -10.59 -2.64
CA PHE A 103 -9.22 -10.40 -2.67
C PHE A 103 -9.99 -11.47 -1.88
N SER A 104 -9.31 -12.34 -1.14
CA SER A 104 -9.92 -13.33 -0.26
C SER A 104 -10.39 -12.67 1.03
N GLU A 105 -11.49 -13.14 1.61
CA GLU A 105 -11.95 -12.70 2.93
C GLU A 105 -11.02 -13.20 4.03
N GLU A 106 -10.56 -14.45 3.90
CA GLU A 106 -9.55 -15.03 4.78
C GLU A 106 -8.18 -14.89 4.14
N ARG A 107 -7.39 -13.96 4.68
CA ARG A 107 -6.00 -13.69 4.31
C ARG A 107 -5.31 -12.90 5.41
N HIS A 108 -3.98 -12.85 5.38
CA HIS A 108 -3.23 -11.88 6.17
C HIS A 108 -3.45 -10.46 5.61
N VAL A 109 -3.33 -9.44 6.42
CA VAL A 109 -3.32 -8.05 5.94
C VAL A 109 -2.18 -7.84 4.92
N GLY A 110 -1.04 -8.51 5.14
CA GLY A 110 0.14 -8.42 4.30
C GLY A 110 0.09 -9.18 2.96
N ASP A 111 -0.95 -9.94 2.67
CA ASP A 111 -1.00 -10.77 1.45
C ASP A 111 -1.40 -9.94 0.22
N LEU A 112 -0.43 -9.51 -0.57
CA LEU A 112 -0.64 -8.67 -1.75
C LEU A 112 -0.71 -9.48 -3.07
N GLY A 113 -0.50 -10.81 -3.00
CA GLY A 113 -0.60 -11.72 -4.14
C GLY A 113 0.69 -11.79 -4.96
N ASN A 114 0.58 -11.72 -6.29
CA ASN A 114 1.68 -11.95 -7.22
C ASN A 114 1.98 -10.76 -8.11
N LEU A 115 3.26 -10.51 -8.33
CA LEU A 115 3.79 -9.77 -9.46
C LEU A 115 3.89 -10.72 -10.66
N THR A 116 3.42 -10.30 -11.82
CA THR A 116 3.63 -11.02 -13.09
C THR A 116 4.66 -10.27 -13.90
N SER A 117 5.81 -10.89 -14.15
CA SER A 117 6.90 -10.28 -14.90
C SER A 117 6.72 -10.46 -16.41
N ASP A 118 7.17 -9.45 -17.14
CA ASP A 118 7.26 -9.45 -18.58
C ASP A 118 8.50 -10.26 -19.08
N PRO A 119 8.74 -10.37 -20.41
CA PRO A 119 9.92 -11.04 -20.96
C PRO A 119 11.26 -10.42 -20.55
N PHE A 120 11.27 -9.21 -20.02
CA PHE A 120 12.47 -8.50 -19.56
C PHE A 120 12.67 -8.55 -18.04
N GLY A 121 11.80 -9.28 -17.32
CA GLY A 121 11.85 -9.41 -15.87
C GLY A 121 11.34 -8.18 -15.13
N SER A 122 10.51 -7.36 -15.77
CA SER A 122 9.85 -6.21 -15.14
C SER A 122 8.39 -6.52 -14.84
N ALA A 123 7.89 -6.03 -13.71
CA ALA A 123 6.50 -6.18 -13.29
C ALA A 123 5.93 -4.86 -12.79
N TYR A 124 4.67 -4.62 -13.10
CA TYR A 124 3.89 -3.52 -12.59
C TYR A 124 2.59 -4.03 -12.01
N LEU A 125 2.20 -3.53 -10.83
CA LEU A 125 0.97 -3.88 -10.14
C LEU A 125 0.34 -2.61 -9.57
N CYS A 126 -0.97 -2.41 -9.79
CA CYS A 126 -1.71 -1.30 -9.20
C CYS A 126 -3.12 -1.76 -8.83
N PHE A 127 -3.51 -1.58 -7.57
CA PHE A 127 -4.84 -1.91 -7.07
C PHE A 127 -5.16 -1.15 -5.78
N ALA A 128 -6.40 -1.28 -5.30
CA ALA A 128 -6.83 -0.75 -4.02
C ALA A 128 -7.13 -1.90 -3.05
N ASP A 129 -6.59 -1.82 -1.85
CA ASP A 129 -6.74 -2.81 -0.79
C ASP A 129 -7.53 -2.23 0.38
N LYS A 130 -8.49 -3.02 0.91
CA LYS A 130 -9.38 -2.61 2.01
C LYS A 130 -8.84 -2.96 3.40
N GLN A 131 -7.87 -3.86 3.50
CA GLN A 131 -7.30 -4.31 4.78
C GLN A 131 -6.00 -3.60 5.12
N VAL A 132 -5.21 -3.25 4.10
CA VAL A 132 -3.97 -2.47 4.27
C VAL A 132 -4.32 -1.05 4.71
N SER A 133 -3.67 -0.56 5.78
CA SER A 133 -3.88 0.79 6.29
C SER A 133 -2.57 1.51 6.62
N LEU A 134 -2.57 2.83 6.36
CA LEU A 134 -1.51 3.74 6.82
C LEU A 134 -1.85 4.38 8.18
N TYR A 135 -2.99 4.02 8.79
CA TYR A 135 -3.50 4.58 10.03
C TYR A 135 -3.73 3.51 11.08
N GLY A 136 -3.74 3.96 12.35
CA GLY A 136 -4.14 3.14 13.49
C GLY A 136 -3.12 2.08 13.90
N GLU A 137 -3.53 1.19 14.79
CA GLU A 137 -2.71 0.14 15.40
C GLU A 137 -2.17 -0.85 14.37
N HIS A 138 -2.95 -1.13 13.33
CA HIS A 138 -2.56 -2.06 12.26
C HIS A 138 -1.95 -1.34 11.05
N SER A 139 -1.38 -0.14 11.27
CA SER A 139 -0.64 0.58 10.23
C SER A 139 0.54 -0.24 9.72
N ILE A 140 0.74 -0.17 8.40
CA ILE A 140 1.89 -0.82 7.74
C ILE A 140 3.17 0.02 7.79
N LEU A 141 3.11 1.25 8.29
CA LEU A 141 4.29 2.12 8.44
C LEU A 141 5.30 1.48 9.40
N GLY A 142 6.57 1.51 9.00
CA GLY A 142 7.66 0.89 9.76
C GLY A 142 7.76 -0.64 9.59
N ARG A 143 6.86 -1.28 8.84
CA ARG A 143 6.97 -2.67 8.42
C ARG A 143 7.76 -2.77 7.12
N SER A 144 7.88 -3.95 6.53
CA SER A 144 8.59 -4.13 5.27
C SER A 144 7.72 -4.75 4.18
N VAL A 145 8.07 -4.48 2.92
CA VAL A 145 7.62 -5.26 1.78
C VAL A 145 8.71 -6.25 1.42
N VAL A 146 8.31 -7.49 1.12
CA VAL A 146 9.20 -8.56 0.64
C VAL A 146 8.67 -9.10 -0.68
N VAL A 147 9.58 -9.28 -1.65
CA VAL A 147 9.34 -9.98 -2.92
C VAL A 147 9.98 -11.36 -2.86
N HIS A 148 9.28 -12.36 -3.36
CA HIS A 148 9.67 -13.76 -3.30
C HIS A 148 10.12 -14.33 -4.66
N ALA A 149 10.88 -15.43 -4.61
CA ALA A 149 11.46 -16.06 -5.79
C ALA A 149 10.44 -16.82 -6.64
N LYS A 150 9.33 -17.27 -6.04
CA LYS A 150 8.31 -18.12 -6.70
C LYS A 150 6.92 -17.48 -6.63
N GLU A 151 6.01 -18.06 -7.42
CA GLU A 151 4.59 -17.77 -7.35
C GLU A 151 4.03 -18.04 -5.95
N ASP A 152 3.22 -17.13 -5.46
CA ASP A 152 2.32 -17.33 -4.34
C ASP A 152 1.10 -18.13 -4.82
N ASP A 153 0.84 -19.29 -4.21
CA ASP A 153 -0.28 -20.16 -4.54
C ASP A 153 -1.62 -19.68 -3.96
N LEU A 154 -1.61 -18.52 -3.28
CA LEU A 154 -2.77 -17.85 -2.70
C LEU A 154 -3.53 -18.70 -1.67
N GLY A 155 -2.85 -19.62 -1.01
CA GLY A 155 -3.45 -20.55 -0.08
C GLY A 155 -4.33 -21.62 -0.73
N ARG A 156 -4.11 -21.94 -2.01
CA ARG A 156 -5.03 -22.80 -2.80
C ARG A 156 -4.52 -24.20 -3.08
N THR A 157 -3.33 -24.54 -2.60
CA THR A 157 -2.75 -25.87 -2.81
C THR A 157 -2.71 -26.68 -1.51
N ASP A 158 -2.40 -27.97 -1.63
CA ASP A 158 -2.19 -28.87 -0.49
C ASP A 158 -0.75 -28.82 0.06
N HIS A 159 0.09 -27.91 -0.46
CA HIS A 159 1.45 -27.75 0.07
C HIS A 159 1.41 -27.31 1.54
N PRO A 160 2.25 -27.86 2.43
CA PRO A 160 2.24 -27.50 3.85
C PRO A 160 2.34 -26.00 4.11
N ASP A 161 3.13 -25.27 3.31
CA ASP A 161 3.32 -23.83 3.45
C ASP A 161 2.24 -22.98 2.77
N SER A 162 1.30 -23.59 2.03
CA SER A 162 0.27 -22.87 1.28
C SER A 162 -0.58 -21.95 2.18
N LYS A 163 -0.96 -22.43 3.37
CA LYS A 163 -1.81 -21.67 4.31
C LYS A 163 -1.03 -20.72 5.23
N THR A 164 0.30 -20.63 5.08
CA THR A 164 1.16 -19.77 5.90
C THR A 164 1.94 -18.75 5.09
N THR A 165 2.58 -19.16 3.98
CA THR A 165 3.46 -18.30 3.16
C THR A 165 3.09 -18.30 1.69
N GLY A 166 2.04 -19.02 1.28
CA GLY A 166 1.70 -19.21 -0.14
C GLY A 166 2.74 -19.99 -0.93
N ASN A 167 3.63 -20.74 -0.24
CA ASN A 167 4.71 -21.51 -0.86
C ASN A 167 5.61 -20.66 -1.79
N SER A 168 5.71 -19.36 -1.53
CA SER A 168 6.36 -18.37 -2.43
C SER A 168 7.89 -18.49 -2.49
N GLY A 169 8.50 -19.35 -1.67
CA GLY A 169 9.92 -19.61 -1.69
C GLY A 169 10.79 -18.52 -1.06
N ALA A 170 12.05 -18.43 -1.48
CA ALA A 170 13.03 -17.52 -0.92
C ALA A 170 12.63 -16.04 -1.07
N ARG A 171 13.11 -15.20 -0.14
CA ARG A 171 12.99 -13.74 -0.19
C ARG A 171 14.10 -13.19 -1.09
N VAL A 172 13.79 -12.41 -2.10
CA VAL A 172 14.76 -11.93 -3.08
C VAL A 172 14.95 -10.41 -3.08
N ALA A 173 13.99 -9.66 -2.53
CA ALA A 173 14.16 -8.23 -2.31
C ALA A 173 13.25 -7.78 -1.17
N CYS A 174 13.67 -6.75 -0.44
CA CYS A 174 12.87 -6.15 0.61
C CYS A 174 13.20 -4.69 0.84
N GLY A 175 12.32 -3.99 1.57
CA GLY A 175 12.51 -2.61 1.97
C GLY A 175 11.53 -2.20 3.06
N VAL A 176 11.89 -1.19 3.83
CA VAL A 176 11.03 -0.64 4.89
C VAL A 176 10.02 0.33 4.29
N ILE A 177 8.79 0.31 4.81
CA ILE A 177 7.71 1.21 4.44
C ILE A 177 7.83 2.49 5.27
N GLY A 178 8.28 3.57 4.63
CA GLY A 178 8.41 4.89 5.22
C GLY A 178 7.34 5.87 4.74
N LEU A 179 7.13 6.97 5.48
CA LEU A 179 6.28 8.06 5.04
C LEU A 179 6.82 8.70 3.75
N SER A 180 5.94 9.09 2.85
CA SER A 180 6.25 9.83 1.63
C SER A 180 5.44 11.11 1.56
N LYS A 181 6.01 12.16 0.94
CA LYS A 181 5.29 13.40 0.66
C LYS A 181 4.17 13.18 -0.35
N ASP A 182 4.44 12.38 -1.39
CA ASP A 182 3.55 12.17 -2.52
C ASP A 182 3.38 10.69 -2.85
N PHE A 183 2.24 10.34 -3.46
CA PHE A 183 2.05 9.03 -4.08
C PHE A 183 2.83 8.94 -5.39
N LYS A 184 3.72 7.98 -5.49
CA LYS A 184 4.55 7.75 -6.67
C LYS A 184 3.94 6.65 -7.53
N ILE A 185 3.39 7.01 -8.69
CA ILE A 185 3.09 6.05 -9.74
C ILE A 185 4.33 6.04 -10.64
N VAL A 186 5.15 5.01 -10.52
CA VAL A 186 6.27 4.82 -11.45
C VAL A 186 5.75 3.94 -12.57
N PRO A 187 5.68 4.44 -13.81
CA PRO A 187 5.36 3.59 -14.95
C PRO A 187 6.39 2.47 -15.06
N PRO A 188 6.07 1.36 -15.74
CA PRO A 188 7.06 0.35 -16.07
C PRO A 188 8.26 1.06 -16.71
N PHE A 189 9.46 0.70 -16.27
CA PHE A 189 10.69 1.35 -16.68
C PHE A 189 10.73 1.45 -18.21
N SER A 190 10.68 2.69 -18.73
CA SER A 190 11.14 2.95 -20.09
C SER A 190 12.67 2.85 -20.08
N ASP A 191 13.20 2.05 -20.97
CA ASP A 191 14.64 1.91 -21.24
C ASP A 191 15.29 3.27 -21.57
#